data_a79f81078f5f1b5fda5bab50eadccd89
#
_entry.id   a79f81078f5f1b5fda5bab50eadccd89
#
_cell.length_a   1.000
_cell.length_b   1.000
_cell.length_c   1.000
_cell.angle_alpha   90.00
_cell.angle_beta   90.00
_cell.angle_gamma   90.00
#
_symmetry.space_group_name_H-M   'P 1'
#
loop_
_entity.id
_entity.type
_entity.pdbx_description
1 polymer ?
#
loop_
_entity_poly.entity_id
_entity_poly.type
_entity_poly.pdbx_seq_one_letter_code
_entity_poly.pdbx_strand_id
1 'polypeptide(L)'
;MILKTIAVIVAFVVLKWLWVTISTMGHGTFEGEKTEILRRRNYLTNKLLVSPEGVLNEMPGGIGSQFQGEWAMYSCSMLSAALANISILYPDEKEKSVEQIDKLIEIVMSPEVREYDAARWDEDPLESWDSEKSHMSYLSILAWMISSYKTAGGDDKYDDLYYRLCSTLNWRMKESPTLNLLTYPNEAVYVPDMLVTLVALSNFKWQCDDRYQSTVKEWLDKAKKEWTDKETGILKSFLDYNGTELSQPIKGSYTALICYYLTFVDKDFAHEQYELLKKHFMQRSPFAGIREYYDRTCWLGMDIDSGPIIFNLSPSGTAFAIGAATFFGDTDFRNRLLKTGEVAGSTVRGWNTNHYLLANMALVGEAITLAMRTNVPWHNETNENK
;
A
#
# COMPACT_ATOMS: atom_id res chain seq x y z
N MET A 1 -31.96 -34.73 -9.97
CA MET A 1 -31.15 -33.56 -10.38
C MET A 1 -30.71 -32.73 -9.16
N ILE A 2 -31.62 -32.23 -8.35
CA ILE A 2 -31.34 -31.38 -7.16
C ILE A 2 -30.31 -32.01 -6.18
N LEU A 3 -30.48 -33.30 -5.83
CA LEU A 3 -29.57 -33.96 -4.87
C LEU A 3 -28.13 -34.08 -5.41
N LYS A 4 -27.94 -34.29 -6.71
CA LYS A 4 -26.60 -34.30 -7.35
C LYS A 4 -25.98 -32.90 -7.37
N THR A 5 -26.78 -31.88 -7.64
CA THR A 5 -26.29 -30.47 -7.59
C THR A 5 -25.86 -30.09 -6.19
N ILE A 6 -26.64 -30.43 -5.15
CA ILE A 6 -26.27 -30.18 -3.74
C ILE A 6 -24.99 -30.95 -3.39
N ALA A 7 -24.84 -32.20 -3.78
CA ALA A 7 -23.64 -32.98 -3.51
C ALA A 7 -22.39 -32.36 -4.16
N VAL A 8 -22.48 -31.83 -5.39
CA VAL A 8 -21.38 -31.13 -6.06
C VAL A 8 -21.00 -29.84 -5.34
N ILE A 9 -21.99 -29.04 -4.92
CA ILE A 9 -21.74 -27.80 -4.16
C ILE A 9 -21.04 -28.12 -2.83
N VAL A 10 -21.54 -29.13 -2.10
CA VAL A 10 -20.94 -29.52 -0.81
C VAL A 10 -19.51 -30.04 -1.03
N ALA A 11 -19.26 -30.86 -2.03
CA ALA A 11 -17.94 -31.35 -2.37
C ALA A 11 -16.99 -30.19 -2.71
N PHE A 12 -17.43 -29.21 -3.51
CA PHE A 12 -16.65 -28.02 -3.83
C PHE A 12 -16.30 -27.20 -2.58
N VAL A 13 -17.26 -26.95 -1.70
CA VAL A 13 -17.04 -26.21 -0.44
C VAL A 13 -16.02 -26.94 0.45
N VAL A 14 -16.15 -28.26 0.60
CA VAL A 14 -15.21 -29.08 1.40
C VAL A 14 -13.81 -29.06 0.79
N LEU A 15 -13.68 -29.22 -0.52
CA LEU A 15 -12.39 -29.17 -1.22
C LEU A 15 -11.76 -27.80 -1.10
N LYS A 16 -12.55 -26.73 -1.23
CA LYS A 16 -12.06 -25.35 -1.05
C LYS A 16 -11.60 -25.12 0.40
N TRP A 17 -12.36 -25.59 1.37
CA TRP A 17 -11.98 -25.49 2.78
C TRP A 17 -10.68 -26.26 3.10
N LEU A 18 -10.53 -27.46 2.58
CA LEU A 18 -9.29 -28.24 2.70
C LEU A 18 -8.13 -27.51 2.04
N TRP A 19 -8.32 -26.98 0.84
CA TRP A 19 -7.31 -26.18 0.15
C TRP A 19 -6.85 -24.98 0.95
N VAL A 20 -7.79 -24.18 1.47
CA VAL A 20 -7.50 -23.02 2.31
C VAL A 20 -6.72 -23.44 3.56
N THR A 21 -7.13 -24.52 4.21
CA THR A 21 -6.46 -25.03 5.42
C THR A 21 -5.02 -25.42 5.11
N ILE A 22 -4.76 -26.14 4.02
CA ILE A 22 -3.43 -26.55 3.61
C ILE A 22 -2.57 -25.33 3.21
N SER A 23 -3.15 -24.41 2.43
CA SER A 23 -2.44 -23.23 1.93
C SER A 23 -2.05 -22.24 3.01
N THR A 24 -2.73 -22.28 4.15
CA THR A 24 -2.46 -21.40 5.30
C THR A 24 -1.74 -22.12 6.45
N MET A 25 -1.32 -23.36 6.27
CA MET A 25 -0.46 -24.07 7.24
C MET A 25 0.88 -23.35 7.38
N GLY A 26 1.31 -23.12 8.61
CA GLY A 26 2.55 -22.38 8.90
C GLY A 26 2.43 -20.86 8.88
N HIS A 27 1.26 -20.30 8.49
CA HIS A 27 1.01 -18.87 8.65
C HIS A 27 0.98 -18.50 10.14
N GLY A 28 1.51 -17.31 10.45
CA GLY A 28 1.57 -16.77 11.82
C GLY A 28 2.98 -16.49 12.33
N THR A 29 3.99 -17.01 11.62
CA THR A 29 5.39 -16.64 11.86
C THR A 29 6.09 -16.37 10.54
N PHE A 30 6.98 -15.38 10.50
CA PHE A 30 7.72 -15.06 9.29
C PHE A 30 8.60 -16.23 8.83
N GLU A 31 9.16 -17.01 9.75
CA GLU A 31 9.94 -18.20 9.39
C GLU A 31 9.07 -19.28 8.72
N GLY A 32 7.89 -19.54 9.25
CA GLY A 32 6.94 -20.48 8.65
C GLY A 32 6.43 -20.04 7.27
N GLU A 33 6.44 -18.73 6.99
CA GLU A 33 5.99 -18.15 5.73
C GLU A 33 7.12 -17.87 4.73
N LYS A 34 8.41 -18.02 5.09
CA LYS A 34 9.57 -17.64 4.26
C LYS A 34 9.43 -18.16 2.82
N THR A 35 9.16 -19.44 2.65
CA THR A 35 9.03 -20.05 1.32
C THR A 35 7.89 -19.45 0.52
N GLU A 36 6.74 -19.20 1.14
CA GLU A 36 5.57 -18.60 0.49
C GLU A 36 5.86 -17.16 0.08
N ILE A 37 6.43 -16.36 0.97
CA ILE A 37 6.83 -14.97 0.73
C ILE A 37 7.81 -14.88 -0.44
N LEU A 38 8.88 -15.69 -0.42
CA LEU A 38 9.89 -15.66 -1.48
C LEU A 38 9.35 -16.14 -2.83
N ARG A 39 8.42 -17.08 -2.87
CA ARG A 39 7.77 -17.52 -4.12
C ARG A 39 6.84 -16.44 -4.69
N ARG A 40 6.11 -15.69 -3.85
CA ARG A 40 5.30 -14.54 -4.27
C ARG A 40 6.17 -13.40 -4.78
N ARG A 41 7.27 -13.10 -4.08
CA ARG A 41 8.29 -12.17 -4.58
C ARG A 41 8.78 -12.58 -5.97
N ASN A 42 9.14 -13.87 -6.17
CA ASN A 42 9.63 -14.36 -7.47
C ASN A 42 8.57 -14.19 -8.57
N TYR A 43 7.30 -14.40 -8.28
CA TYR A 43 6.23 -14.13 -9.26
C TYR A 43 6.19 -12.66 -9.65
N LEU A 44 6.16 -11.75 -8.67
CA LEU A 44 6.10 -10.31 -8.92
C LEU A 44 7.34 -9.80 -9.64
N THR A 45 8.54 -10.26 -9.26
CA THR A 45 9.76 -9.85 -9.94
C THR A 45 9.82 -10.33 -11.39
N ASN A 46 9.31 -11.52 -11.69
CA ASN A 46 9.19 -11.99 -13.07
C ASN A 46 8.24 -11.15 -13.93
N LYS A 47 7.26 -10.46 -13.30
CA LYS A 47 6.27 -9.63 -13.96
C LYS A 47 6.65 -8.16 -14.05
N LEU A 48 7.33 -7.64 -13.04
CA LEU A 48 7.60 -6.21 -12.90
C LEU A 48 9.05 -5.82 -13.27
N LEU A 49 10.03 -6.74 -13.19
CA LEU A 49 11.40 -6.47 -13.63
C LEU A 49 11.58 -6.77 -15.12
N VAL A 50 10.82 -6.07 -15.92
CA VAL A 50 10.83 -6.14 -17.39
C VAL A 50 11.02 -4.73 -17.97
N SER A 51 10.85 -4.53 -19.28
CA SER A 51 10.91 -3.16 -19.82
C SER A 51 9.73 -2.30 -19.31
N PRO A 52 9.86 -0.96 -19.33
CA PRO A 52 8.76 -0.06 -18.92
C PRO A 52 7.43 -0.39 -19.62
N GLU A 53 7.44 -0.58 -20.94
CA GLU A 53 6.25 -0.96 -21.71
C GLU A 53 5.75 -2.36 -21.31
N GLY A 54 6.67 -3.25 -20.94
CA GLY A 54 6.33 -4.58 -20.42
C GLY A 54 5.54 -4.48 -19.11
N VAL A 55 5.95 -3.61 -18.19
CA VAL A 55 5.21 -3.36 -16.94
C VAL A 55 3.83 -2.77 -17.22
N LEU A 56 3.73 -1.79 -18.11
CA LEU A 56 2.43 -1.21 -18.50
C LEU A 56 1.49 -2.26 -19.09
N ASN A 57 2.02 -3.20 -19.89
CA ASN A 57 1.24 -4.28 -20.49
C ASN A 57 0.75 -5.33 -19.47
N GLU A 58 1.37 -5.43 -18.30
CA GLU A 58 0.88 -6.28 -17.19
C GLU A 58 -0.31 -5.64 -16.45
N MET A 59 -0.60 -4.35 -16.68
CA MET A 59 -1.73 -3.66 -16.07
C MET A 59 -3.01 -3.86 -16.90
N PRO A 60 -4.20 -3.82 -16.28
CA PRO A 60 -5.46 -4.04 -16.98
C PRO A 60 -5.68 -3.03 -18.11
N GLY A 61 -5.77 -3.50 -19.36
CA GLY A 61 -5.92 -2.63 -20.53
C GLY A 61 -7.26 -1.87 -20.64
N GLY A 62 -8.26 -2.28 -19.89
CA GLY A 62 -9.60 -1.67 -19.93
C GLY A 62 -9.79 -0.44 -19.02
N ILE A 63 -8.77 -0.08 -18.23
CA ILE A 63 -8.88 1.03 -17.25
C ILE A 63 -8.38 2.39 -17.79
N GLY A 64 -7.86 2.43 -19.01
CA GLY A 64 -7.27 3.63 -19.61
C GLY A 64 -5.77 3.78 -19.29
N SER A 65 -5.04 4.44 -20.20
CA SER A 65 -3.57 4.57 -20.11
C SER A 65 -3.10 5.28 -18.84
N GLN A 66 -3.82 6.31 -18.42
CA GLN A 66 -3.51 7.03 -17.18
C GLN A 66 -3.54 6.14 -15.94
N PHE A 67 -4.51 5.23 -15.83
CA PHE A 67 -4.56 4.28 -14.72
C PHE A 67 -3.55 3.15 -14.86
N GLN A 68 -3.18 2.77 -16.09
CA GLN A 68 -2.13 1.78 -16.29
C GLN A 68 -0.79 2.25 -15.74
N GLY A 69 -0.37 3.50 -16.02
CA GLY A 69 0.84 4.10 -15.47
C GLY A 69 0.81 4.20 -13.95
N GLU A 70 -0.30 4.68 -13.41
CA GLU A 70 -0.53 4.77 -11.96
C GLU A 70 -0.44 3.40 -11.27
N TRP A 71 -1.10 2.37 -11.81
CA TRP A 71 -1.07 1.03 -11.24
C TRP A 71 0.30 0.36 -11.41
N ALA A 72 1.02 0.66 -12.50
CA ALA A 72 2.41 0.22 -12.68
C ALA A 72 3.32 0.81 -11.60
N MET A 73 3.24 2.14 -11.40
CA MET A 73 3.96 2.86 -10.35
C MET A 73 3.65 2.29 -8.96
N TYR A 74 2.36 2.10 -8.65
CA TYR A 74 1.91 1.58 -7.37
C TYR A 74 2.35 0.12 -7.15
N SER A 75 2.28 -0.73 -8.17
CA SER A 75 2.75 -2.13 -8.09
C SER A 75 4.26 -2.21 -7.84
N CYS A 76 5.04 -1.38 -8.52
CA CYS A 76 6.49 -1.30 -8.32
C CYS A 76 6.84 -0.80 -6.91
N SER A 77 6.12 0.21 -6.41
CA SER A 77 6.37 0.75 -5.07
C SER A 77 6.03 -0.24 -3.96
N MET A 78 4.90 -0.93 -4.06
CA MET A 78 4.53 -1.97 -3.12
C MET A 78 5.52 -3.15 -3.12
N LEU A 79 6.01 -3.55 -4.31
CA LEU A 79 7.07 -4.55 -4.38
C LEU A 79 8.36 -4.04 -3.76
N SER A 80 8.74 -2.77 -3.96
CA SER A 80 9.93 -2.17 -3.35
C SER A 80 9.84 -2.18 -1.81
N ALA A 81 8.69 -1.81 -1.24
CA ALA A 81 8.45 -1.91 0.20
C ALA A 81 8.52 -3.35 0.71
N ALA A 82 7.93 -4.30 -0.03
CA ALA A 82 8.03 -5.72 0.32
C ALA A 82 9.48 -6.23 0.29
N LEU A 83 10.29 -5.80 -0.67
CA LEU A 83 11.70 -6.16 -0.79
C LEU A 83 12.53 -5.56 0.35
N ALA A 84 12.25 -4.33 0.77
CA ALA A 84 12.87 -3.73 1.96
C ALA A 84 12.51 -4.53 3.22
N ASN A 85 11.25 -4.91 3.39
CA ASN A 85 10.81 -5.77 4.49
C ASN A 85 11.50 -7.17 4.45
N ILE A 86 11.60 -7.77 3.27
CA ILE A 86 12.26 -9.06 3.05
C ILE A 86 13.75 -8.99 3.42
N SER A 87 14.44 -7.90 3.12
CA SER A 87 15.85 -7.71 3.48
C SER A 87 16.08 -7.66 4.99
N ILE A 88 15.09 -7.14 5.74
CA ILE A 88 15.11 -7.11 7.21
C ILE A 88 14.76 -8.49 7.78
N LEU A 89 13.71 -9.13 7.27
CA LEU A 89 13.23 -10.43 7.73
C LEU A 89 14.20 -11.58 7.42
N TYR A 90 14.87 -11.50 6.26
CA TYR A 90 15.75 -12.55 5.75
C TYR A 90 17.05 -11.93 5.22
N PRO A 91 18.07 -11.73 6.09
CA PRO A 91 19.31 -11.05 5.72
C PRO A 91 20.07 -11.68 4.55
N ASP A 92 19.86 -12.97 4.29
CA ASP A 92 20.38 -13.70 3.14
C ASP A 92 19.78 -13.25 1.78
N GLU A 93 18.65 -12.54 1.81
CA GLU A 93 18.00 -11.97 0.61
C GLU A 93 18.33 -10.49 0.37
N LYS A 94 19.18 -9.89 1.22
CA LYS A 94 19.44 -8.44 1.23
C LYS A 94 19.99 -7.92 -0.11
N GLU A 95 21.11 -8.48 -0.58
CA GLU A 95 21.76 -8.04 -1.83
C GLU A 95 20.82 -8.13 -3.02
N LYS A 96 20.06 -9.23 -3.11
CA LYS A 96 19.07 -9.44 -4.15
C LYS A 96 17.91 -8.43 -4.06
N SER A 97 17.48 -8.09 -2.85
CA SER A 97 16.42 -7.09 -2.64
C SER A 97 16.89 -5.72 -3.11
N VAL A 98 18.11 -5.30 -2.78
CA VAL A 98 18.71 -4.04 -3.24
C VAL A 98 18.75 -3.97 -4.76
N GLU A 99 19.28 -5.00 -5.44
CA GLU A 99 19.34 -5.07 -6.90
C GLU A 99 17.95 -4.96 -7.54
N GLN A 100 16.96 -5.63 -6.96
CA GLN A 100 15.59 -5.62 -7.47
C GLN A 100 14.91 -4.26 -7.28
N ILE A 101 15.11 -3.58 -6.14
CA ILE A 101 14.57 -2.23 -5.92
C ILE A 101 15.22 -1.22 -6.86
N ASP A 102 16.54 -1.33 -7.07
CA ASP A 102 17.27 -0.48 -8.02
C ASP A 102 16.64 -0.51 -9.41
N LYS A 103 16.40 -1.71 -9.95
CA LYS A 103 15.74 -1.90 -11.25
C LYS A 103 14.30 -1.35 -11.29
N LEU A 104 13.54 -1.53 -10.19
CA LEU A 104 12.18 -0.97 -10.10
C LEU A 104 12.20 0.57 -10.13
N ILE A 105 13.16 1.20 -9.47
CA ILE A 105 13.34 2.65 -9.51
C ILE A 105 13.66 3.11 -10.95
N GLU A 106 14.58 2.44 -11.63
CA GLU A 106 14.91 2.76 -13.03
C GLU A 106 13.69 2.65 -13.95
N ILE A 107 12.87 1.60 -13.77
CA ILE A 107 11.64 1.41 -14.55
C ILE A 107 10.64 2.54 -14.31
N VAL A 108 10.37 2.90 -13.06
CA VAL A 108 9.37 3.95 -12.77
C VAL A 108 9.85 5.35 -13.12
N MET A 109 11.16 5.57 -13.22
CA MET A 109 11.75 6.82 -13.71
C MET A 109 11.69 6.96 -15.23
N SER A 110 11.30 5.93 -15.97
CA SER A 110 11.17 6.00 -17.42
C SER A 110 10.04 6.95 -17.85
N PRO A 111 10.17 7.65 -19.00
CA PRO A 111 9.11 8.50 -19.52
C PRO A 111 7.78 7.77 -19.68
N GLU A 112 7.81 6.51 -20.10
CA GLU A 112 6.63 5.70 -20.38
C GLU A 112 5.78 5.49 -19.11
N VAL A 113 6.42 5.21 -17.98
CA VAL A 113 5.69 4.97 -16.72
C VAL A 113 5.23 6.29 -16.10
N ARG A 114 6.06 7.34 -16.08
CA ARG A 114 5.70 8.63 -15.47
C ARG A 114 4.72 9.48 -16.29
N GLU A 115 4.44 9.10 -17.54
CA GLU A 115 3.51 9.79 -18.43
C GLU A 115 2.12 9.97 -17.81
N TYR A 116 1.67 9.05 -16.95
CA TYR A 116 0.35 9.16 -16.28
C TYR A 116 0.22 10.43 -15.43
N ASP A 117 1.31 10.84 -14.80
CA ASP A 117 1.36 12.05 -13.97
C ASP A 117 1.63 13.28 -14.85
N ALA A 118 2.58 13.17 -15.78
CA ALA A 118 2.92 14.23 -16.71
C ALA A 118 1.70 14.71 -17.53
N ALA A 119 0.89 13.78 -18.06
CA ALA A 119 -0.31 14.10 -18.80
C ALA A 119 -1.39 14.78 -17.97
N ARG A 120 -1.51 14.46 -16.65
CA ARG A 120 -2.48 15.10 -15.75
C ARG A 120 -2.09 16.52 -15.35
N TRP A 121 -0.81 16.76 -15.20
CA TRP A 121 -0.27 18.05 -14.78
C TRP A 121 0.20 18.93 -15.96
N ASP A 122 0.23 18.39 -17.18
CA ASP A 122 0.74 19.07 -18.39
C ASP A 122 2.19 19.55 -18.20
N GLU A 123 3.01 18.75 -17.53
CA GLU A 123 4.46 18.92 -17.38
C GLU A 123 5.11 17.65 -16.78
N ASP A 124 6.39 17.43 -17.06
CA ASP A 124 7.12 16.26 -16.52
C ASP A 124 7.50 16.48 -15.06
N PRO A 125 7.14 15.55 -14.15
CA PRO A 125 7.42 15.68 -12.70
C PRO A 125 8.91 15.75 -12.36
N LEU A 126 9.79 15.16 -13.16
CA LEU A 126 11.24 15.16 -12.92
C LEU A 126 11.98 16.33 -13.59
N GLU A 127 11.29 17.15 -14.37
CA GLU A 127 11.83 18.34 -15.03
C GLU A 127 11.28 19.65 -14.45
N SER A 128 10.16 19.57 -13.70
CA SER A 128 9.38 20.74 -13.22
C SER A 128 9.56 20.99 -11.72
N TRP A 129 10.79 21.00 -11.21
CA TRP A 129 11.09 21.12 -9.77
C TRP A 129 10.63 22.43 -9.15
N ASP A 130 10.70 23.53 -9.90
CA ASP A 130 10.32 24.87 -9.46
C ASP A 130 8.86 25.23 -9.75
N SER A 131 8.08 24.27 -10.26
CA SER A 131 6.65 24.42 -10.52
C SER A 131 5.84 24.34 -9.24
N GLU A 132 4.74 25.14 -9.20
CA GLU A 132 3.74 25.08 -8.11
C GLU A 132 2.81 23.86 -8.20
N LYS A 133 2.83 23.14 -9.34
CA LYS A 133 2.03 21.93 -9.53
C LYS A 133 2.49 20.82 -8.59
N SER A 134 1.54 20.09 -8.05
CA SER A 134 1.82 19.18 -6.92
C SER A 134 2.70 17.98 -7.30
N HIS A 135 2.34 17.25 -8.35
CA HIS A 135 2.95 15.97 -8.74
C HIS A 135 3.10 14.97 -7.57
N MET A 136 2.30 15.12 -6.51
CA MET A 136 2.44 14.34 -5.29
C MET A 136 2.33 12.84 -5.57
N SER A 137 1.39 12.44 -6.44
CA SER A 137 1.18 11.02 -6.80
C SER A 137 2.46 10.33 -7.29
N TYR A 138 3.29 11.03 -8.07
CA TYR A 138 4.51 10.47 -8.60
C TYR A 138 5.71 10.69 -7.67
N LEU A 139 5.96 11.95 -7.25
CA LEU A 139 7.17 12.31 -6.51
C LEU A 139 7.25 11.64 -5.14
N SER A 140 6.12 11.53 -4.42
CA SER A 140 6.10 10.91 -3.11
C SER A 140 6.35 9.39 -3.18
N ILE A 141 5.75 8.72 -4.16
CA ILE A 141 5.96 7.29 -4.34
C ILE A 141 7.41 7.00 -4.76
N LEU A 142 7.99 7.78 -5.67
CA LEU A 142 9.41 7.63 -6.04
C LEU A 142 10.33 7.85 -4.83
N ALA A 143 10.08 8.88 -4.02
CA ALA A 143 10.83 9.12 -2.79
C ALA A 143 10.71 7.95 -1.79
N TRP A 144 9.50 7.37 -1.66
CA TRP A 144 9.30 6.18 -0.82
C TRP A 144 10.03 4.95 -1.37
N MET A 145 10.08 4.75 -2.69
CA MET A 145 10.87 3.67 -3.31
C MET A 145 12.37 3.84 -3.05
N ILE A 146 12.89 5.06 -3.12
CA ILE A 146 14.29 5.34 -2.78
C ILE A 146 14.53 5.07 -1.28
N SER A 147 13.60 5.45 -0.40
CA SER A 147 13.72 5.13 1.03
C SER A 147 13.68 3.62 1.28
N SER A 148 12.94 2.85 0.47
CA SER A 148 12.94 1.38 0.48
C SER A 148 14.31 0.81 0.08
N TYR A 149 14.92 1.39 -0.96
CA TYR A 149 16.27 1.04 -1.42
C TYR A 149 17.33 1.25 -0.34
N LYS A 150 17.30 2.43 0.30
CA LYS A 150 18.22 2.77 1.41
C LYS A 150 17.98 1.84 2.62
N THR A 151 16.74 1.55 2.98
CA THR A 151 16.38 0.63 4.06
C THR A 151 16.87 -0.79 3.79
N ALA A 152 16.80 -1.25 2.56
CA ALA A 152 17.37 -2.53 2.16
C ALA A 152 18.91 -2.55 2.20
N GLY A 153 19.57 -1.41 2.33
CA GLY A 153 21.02 -1.24 2.40
C GLY A 153 21.66 -0.90 1.07
N GLY A 154 20.92 -0.24 0.20
CA GLY A 154 21.42 0.39 -1.03
C GLY A 154 22.45 1.49 -0.74
N ASP A 155 23.30 1.77 -1.73
CA ASP A 155 24.36 2.76 -1.67
C ASP A 155 23.82 4.22 -1.84
N ASP A 156 24.70 5.15 -2.18
CA ASP A 156 24.41 6.59 -2.34
C ASP A 156 23.91 6.98 -3.75
N LYS A 157 23.68 6.02 -4.64
CA LYS A 157 23.26 6.23 -6.05
C LYS A 157 22.12 7.24 -6.20
N TYR A 158 21.17 7.23 -5.29
CA TYR A 158 19.95 8.05 -5.36
C TYR A 158 19.89 9.18 -4.33
N ASP A 159 20.96 9.45 -3.57
CA ASP A 159 20.92 10.42 -2.47
C ASP A 159 20.55 11.84 -2.93
N ASP A 160 21.15 12.32 -4.02
CA ASP A 160 20.84 13.65 -4.59
C ASP A 160 19.38 13.73 -5.07
N LEU A 161 18.88 12.67 -5.72
CA LEU A 161 17.50 12.62 -6.16
C LEU A 161 16.54 12.58 -4.98
N TYR A 162 16.84 11.76 -3.96
CA TYR A 162 16.02 11.66 -2.75
C TYR A 162 15.93 12.99 -2.00
N TYR A 163 17.08 13.66 -1.85
CA TYR A 163 17.13 15.01 -1.28
C TYR A 163 16.25 15.99 -2.08
N ARG A 164 16.36 15.98 -3.40
CA ARG A 164 15.59 16.87 -4.28
C ARG A 164 14.08 16.59 -4.20
N LEU A 165 13.68 15.33 -4.23
CA LEU A 165 12.28 14.92 -4.06
C LEU A 165 11.71 15.40 -2.72
N CYS A 166 12.37 15.08 -1.61
CA CYS A 166 11.91 15.47 -0.27
C CYS A 166 11.89 16.99 -0.08
N SER A 167 12.89 17.72 -0.61
CA SER A 167 12.91 19.18 -0.50
C SER A 167 11.78 19.83 -1.31
N THR A 168 11.50 19.34 -2.51
CA THR A 168 10.41 19.83 -3.35
C THR A 168 9.05 19.54 -2.72
N LEU A 169 8.82 18.32 -2.24
CA LEU A 169 7.57 17.96 -1.55
C LEU A 169 7.36 18.81 -0.30
N ASN A 170 8.40 18.96 0.54
CA ASN A 170 8.32 19.78 1.75
C ASN A 170 8.09 21.27 1.43
N TRP A 171 8.72 21.81 0.39
CA TRP A 171 8.50 23.20 -0.04
C TRP A 171 7.04 23.39 -0.50
N ARG A 172 6.55 22.53 -1.39
CA ARG A 172 5.16 22.59 -1.86
C ARG A 172 4.14 22.43 -0.74
N MET A 173 4.41 21.56 0.25
CA MET A 173 3.57 21.46 1.45
C MET A 173 3.50 22.78 2.22
N LYS A 174 4.63 23.47 2.40
CA LYS A 174 4.70 24.74 3.14
C LYS A 174 4.04 25.91 2.41
N GLU A 175 4.04 25.89 1.07
CA GLU A 175 3.34 26.89 0.26
C GLU A 175 1.82 26.61 0.22
N SER A 176 1.38 25.41 0.51
CA SER A 176 -0.02 25.03 0.56
C SER A 176 -0.74 25.66 1.77
N PRO A 177 -1.99 26.12 1.63
CA PRO A 177 -2.74 26.75 2.73
C PRO A 177 -3.03 25.79 3.89
N THR A 178 -2.98 24.47 3.66
CA THR A 178 -3.33 23.45 4.65
C THR A 178 -2.21 22.45 4.94
N LEU A 179 -1.03 22.62 4.37
CA LEU A 179 0.06 21.63 4.31
C LEU A 179 -0.27 20.39 3.47
N ASN A 180 -1.37 20.40 2.75
CA ASN A 180 -1.77 19.29 1.89
C ASN A 180 -1.40 19.53 0.43
N LEU A 181 -1.12 18.47 -0.28
CA LEU A 181 -0.85 18.47 -1.71
C LEU A 181 -1.99 17.78 -2.44
N LEU A 182 -2.24 18.16 -3.69
CA LEU A 182 -3.22 17.50 -4.55
C LEU A 182 -2.57 16.29 -5.21
N THR A 183 -3.27 15.15 -5.18
CA THR A 183 -2.87 13.97 -5.96
C THR A 183 -2.94 14.28 -7.45
N TYR A 184 -4.05 14.88 -7.87
CA TYR A 184 -4.30 15.33 -9.25
C TYR A 184 -4.99 16.70 -9.30
N PRO A 185 -4.91 17.42 -10.44
CA PRO A 185 -5.52 18.74 -10.58
C PRO A 185 -7.03 18.69 -10.37
N ASN A 186 -7.56 19.67 -9.62
CA ASN A 186 -8.97 19.84 -9.38
C ASN A 186 -9.69 18.70 -8.63
N GLU A 187 -8.95 17.85 -7.96
CA GLU A 187 -9.49 16.79 -7.12
C GLU A 187 -9.39 17.15 -5.63
N ALA A 188 -10.01 16.34 -4.78
CA ALA A 188 -9.81 16.42 -3.35
C ALA A 188 -8.38 15.98 -2.99
N VAL A 189 -7.91 16.38 -1.80
CA VAL A 189 -6.70 15.81 -1.22
C VAL A 189 -7.02 14.40 -0.75
N TYR A 190 -6.32 13.43 -1.28
CA TYR A 190 -6.37 12.04 -0.83
C TYR A 190 -5.39 11.84 0.33
N VAL A 191 -5.93 11.60 1.53
CA VAL A 191 -5.12 11.47 2.74
C VAL A 191 -4.14 10.31 2.68
N PRO A 192 -4.48 9.12 2.13
CA PRO A 192 -3.50 8.06 1.94
C PRO A 192 -2.28 8.49 1.12
N ASP A 193 -2.48 9.27 0.05
CA ASP A 193 -1.38 9.76 -0.80
C ASP A 193 -0.54 10.81 -0.08
N MET A 194 -1.18 11.70 0.69
CA MET A 194 -0.46 12.61 1.59
C MET A 194 0.42 11.84 2.57
N LEU A 195 -0.07 10.72 3.10
CA LEU A 195 0.72 9.90 4.02
C LEU A 195 1.95 9.28 3.34
N VAL A 196 1.92 8.97 2.04
CA VAL A 196 3.13 8.53 1.32
C VAL A 196 4.19 9.65 1.32
N THR A 197 3.77 10.91 1.13
CA THR A 197 4.67 12.07 1.28
C THR A 197 5.28 12.11 2.68
N LEU A 198 4.47 11.96 3.71
CA LEU A 198 4.96 11.96 5.10
C LEU A 198 5.89 10.77 5.38
N VAL A 199 5.60 9.58 4.81
CA VAL A 199 6.50 8.42 4.91
C VAL A 199 7.88 8.74 4.34
N ALA A 200 7.93 9.36 3.14
CA ALA A 200 9.19 9.76 2.53
C ALA A 200 9.96 10.77 3.39
N LEU A 201 9.28 11.82 3.89
CA LEU A 201 9.89 12.84 4.75
C LEU A 201 10.31 12.30 6.12
N SER A 202 9.53 11.36 6.71
CA SER A 202 9.87 10.72 7.98
C SER A 202 11.08 9.81 7.85
N ASN A 203 11.14 9.01 6.77
CA ASN A 203 12.27 8.12 6.51
C ASN A 203 13.57 8.87 6.23
N PHE A 204 13.49 10.14 5.75
CA PHE A 204 14.65 11.00 5.53
C PHE A 204 15.47 11.18 6.79
N LYS A 205 14.83 11.27 7.97
CA LYS A 205 15.50 11.35 9.28
C LYS A 205 16.51 10.23 9.49
N TRP A 206 16.14 9.02 9.13
CA TRP A 206 16.95 7.82 9.38
C TRP A 206 18.09 7.61 8.37
N GLN A 207 17.95 8.23 7.21
CA GLN A 207 18.85 8.02 6.08
C GLN A 207 19.78 9.22 5.83
N CYS A 208 19.38 10.40 6.27
CA CYS A 208 20.09 11.67 6.07
C CYS A 208 20.13 12.50 7.36
N ASP A 209 19.07 13.29 7.63
CA ASP A 209 18.93 14.18 8.80
C ASP A 209 17.45 14.49 9.11
N ASP A 210 17.21 15.22 10.20
CA ASP A 210 15.88 15.47 10.75
C ASP A 210 15.16 16.74 10.22
N ARG A 211 15.69 17.37 9.17
CA ARG A 211 15.24 18.70 8.68
C ARG A 211 13.75 18.78 8.33
N TYR A 212 13.09 17.69 8.01
CA TYR A 212 11.67 17.67 7.63
C TYR A 212 10.74 17.26 8.79
N GLN A 213 11.27 16.89 9.95
CA GLN A 213 10.47 16.39 11.07
C GLN A 213 9.48 17.45 11.60
N SER A 214 9.85 18.75 11.53
CA SER A 214 8.92 19.82 11.93
C SER A 214 7.67 19.88 11.05
N THR A 215 7.81 19.68 9.74
CA THR A 215 6.67 19.67 8.79
C THR A 215 5.80 18.43 9.00
N VAL A 216 6.42 17.26 9.18
CA VAL A 216 5.72 16.00 9.48
C VAL A 216 4.91 16.15 10.78
N LYS A 217 5.54 16.68 11.84
CA LYS A 217 4.86 16.90 13.12
C LYS A 217 3.71 17.89 13.00
N GLU A 218 3.88 19.00 12.30
CA GLU A 218 2.83 20.00 12.10
C GLU A 218 1.63 19.40 11.36
N TRP A 219 1.86 18.61 10.32
CA TRP A 219 0.80 17.91 9.61
C TRP A 219 0.04 16.92 10.51
N LEU A 220 0.78 16.12 11.30
CA LEU A 220 0.19 15.16 12.24
C LEU A 220 -0.63 15.85 13.32
N ASP A 221 -0.15 16.96 13.88
CA ASP A 221 -0.87 17.75 14.89
C ASP A 221 -2.20 18.28 14.31
N LYS A 222 -2.19 18.79 13.07
CA LYS A 222 -3.42 19.18 12.36
C LYS A 222 -4.33 17.99 12.08
N ALA A 223 -3.79 16.87 11.60
CA ALA A 223 -4.55 15.68 11.31
C ALA A 223 -5.33 15.18 12.52
N LYS A 224 -4.65 15.05 13.66
CA LYS A 224 -5.24 14.61 14.93
C LYS A 224 -6.31 15.59 15.44
N LYS A 225 -6.12 16.89 15.26
CA LYS A 225 -6.99 17.93 15.80
C LYS A 225 -8.17 18.28 14.89
N GLU A 226 -7.94 18.36 13.57
CA GLU A 226 -8.86 19.00 12.64
C GLU A 226 -9.45 18.02 11.63
N TRP A 227 -8.72 16.94 11.29
CA TRP A 227 -9.12 16.05 10.18
C TRP A 227 -9.62 14.68 10.61
N THR A 228 -9.73 14.44 11.91
CA THR A 228 -10.44 13.26 12.44
C THR A 228 -11.94 13.52 12.46
N ASP A 229 -12.71 12.51 12.10
CA ASP A 229 -14.16 12.55 12.18
C ASP A 229 -14.62 12.60 13.64
N LYS A 230 -15.53 13.51 13.97
CA LYS A 230 -15.93 13.77 15.36
C LYS A 230 -16.73 12.64 16.00
N GLU A 231 -17.41 11.82 15.21
CA GLU A 231 -18.24 10.73 15.69
C GLU A 231 -17.41 9.45 15.89
N THR A 232 -16.56 9.14 14.93
CA THR A 232 -15.80 7.88 14.89
C THR A 232 -14.38 7.99 15.43
N GLY A 233 -13.78 9.19 15.40
CA GLY A 233 -12.36 9.42 15.68
C GLY A 233 -11.42 9.03 14.51
N ILE A 234 -11.98 8.56 13.39
CA ILE A 234 -11.20 8.08 12.24
C ILE A 234 -10.68 9.27 11.43
N LEU A 235 -9.43 9.22 11.00
CA LEU A 235 -8.83 10.18 10.10
C LEU A 235 -9.59 10.16 8.76
N LYS A 236 -10.08 11.33 8.31
CA LYS A 236 -10.84 11.47 7.06
C LYS A 236 -10.00 11.02 5.87
N SER A 237 -10.63 10.33 4.94
CA SER A 237 -9.98 9.84 3.72
C SER A 237 -9.72 10.93 2.69
N PHE A 238 -10.53 12.00 2.74
CA PHE A 238 -10.49 13.11 1.79
C PHE A 238 -10.53 14.44 2.53
N LEU A 239 -9.76 15.42 2.06
CA LEU A 239 -9.74 16.79 2.56
C LEU A 239 -9.88 17.76 1.40
N ASP A 240 -10.38 18.95 1.69
CA ASP A 240 -10.33 20.05 0.76
C ASP A 240 -8.95 20.72 0.82
N TYR A 241 -8.41 21.08 -0.35
CA TYR A 241 -7.08 21.72 -0.43
C TYR A 241 -7.04 23.07 0.30
N ASN A 242 -8.14 23.81 0.34
CA ASN A 242 -8.24 25.12 1.01
C ASN A 242 -8.76 25.01 2.46
N GLY A 243 -9.00 23.81 2.98
CA GLY A 243 -9.44 23.57 4.34
C GLY A 243 -10.96 23.61 4.55
N THR A 244 -11.77 23.69 3.47
CA THR A 244 -13.22 23.57 3.56
C THR A 244 -13.62 22.14 3.93
N GLU A 245 -14.66 21.97 4.71
CA GLU A 245 -15.13 20.62 5.08
C GLU A 245 -15.77 19.92 3.85
N LEU A 246 -15.28 18.71 3.54
CA LEU A 246 -15.86 17.86 2.51
C LEU A 246 -16.81 16.84 3.12
N SER A 247 -18.02 16.74 2.54
CA SER A 247 -18.97 15.68 2.88
C SER A 247 -18.67 14.42 2.05
N GLN A 248 -17.60 13.70 2.41
CA GLN A 248 -17.22 12.44 1.78
C GLN A 248 -17.33 11.30 2.79
N PRO A 249 -17.79 10.11 2.38
CA PRO A 249 -17.87 8.97 3.29
C PRO A 249 -16.47 8.50 3.68
N ILE A 250 -16.33 8.10 4.96
CA ILE A 250 -15.14 7.39 5.40
C ILE A 250 -15.24 5.96 4.88
N LYS A 251 -14.23 5.54 4.13
CA LYS A 251 -14.16 4.21 3.50
C LYS A 251 -13.21 3.28 4.26
N GLY A 252 -13.59 2.03 4.41
CA GLY A 252 -12.76 1.01 5.07
C GLY A 252 -11.47 0.73 4.33
N SER A 253 -11.48 0.77 2.99
CA SER A 253 -10.30 0.63 2.15
C SER A 253 -9.25 1.71 2.45
N TYR A 254 -9.65 2.98 2.43
CA TYR A 254 -8.75 4.09 2.73
C TYR A 254 -8.29 4.10 4.19
N THR A 255 -9.20 3.81 5.14
CA THR A 255 -8.82 3.72 6.56
C THR A 255 -7.77 2.65 6.80
N ALA A 256 -7.88 1.49 6.15
CA ALA A 256 -6.88 0.43 6.25
C ALA A 256 -5.53 0.82 5.63
N LEU A 257 -5.53 1.53 4.50
CA LEU A 257 -4.33 2.06 3.87
C LEU A 257 -3.67 3.17 4.70
N ILE A 258 -4.47 4.07 5.29
CA ILE A 258 -4.03 5.07 6.26
C ILE A 258 -3.31 4.40 7.43
N CYS A 259 -3.90 3.37 8.04
CA CYS A 259 -3.26 2.63 9.12
C CYS A 259 -1.90 2.06 8.71
N TYR A 260 -1.78 1.53 7.49
CA TYR A 260 -0.51 1.01 6.98
C TYR A 260 0.56 2.11 6.88
N TYR A 261 0.28 3.21 6.20
CA TYR A 261 1.28 4.27 6.04
C TYR A 261 1.64 4.95 7.36
N LEU A 262 0.70 5.11 8.28
CA LEU A 262 0.98 5.66 9.60
C LEU A 262 1.99 4.81 10.39
N THR A 263 2.12 3.50 10.14
CA THR A 263 3.15 2.67 10.81
C THR A 263 4.58 3.14 10.56
N PHE A 264 4.83 3.89 9.49
CA PHE A 264 6.13 4.48 9.15
C PHE A 264 6.32 5.89 9.71
N VAL A 265 5.24 6.55 10.16
CA VAL A 265 5.25 7.99 10.50
C VAL A 265 5.03 8.23 11.98
N ASP A 266 3.98 7.62 12.55
CA ASP A 266 3.58 7.77 13.96
C ASP A 266 2.90 6.48 14.43
N LYS A 267 3.64 5.66 15.16
CA LYS A 267 3.17 4.33 15.60
C LYS A 267 1.99 4.39 16.56
N ASP A 268 1.94 5.40 17.42
CA ASP A 268 0.86 5.55 18.40
C ASP A 268 -0.42 5.93 17.69
N PHE A 269 -0.36 6.89 16.77
CA PHE A 269 -1.51 7.26 15.95
C PHE A 269 -1.93 6.14 14.99
N ALA A 270 -0.97 5.40 14.41
CA ALA A 270 -1.25 4.21 13.63
C ALA A 270 -2.03 3.16 14.44
N HIS A 271 -1.62 2.92 15.69
CA HIS A 271 -2.29 1.97 16.57
C HIS A 271 -3.70 2.43 16.93
N GLU A 272 -3.88 3.71 17.26
CA GLU A 272 -5.21 4.30 17.52
C GLU A 272 -6.12 4.10 16.31
N GLN A 273 -5.68 4.48 15.10
CA GLN A 273 -6.47 4.34 13.88
C GLN A 273 -6.75 2.86 13.53
N TYR A 274 -5.81 1.96 13.83
CA TYR A 274 -6.00 0.52 13.65
C TYR A 274 -7.09 -0.05 14.58
N GLU A 275 -7.14 0.35 15.84
CA GLU A 275 -8.20 -0.06 16.75
C GLU A 275 -9.57 0.50 16.30
N LEU A 276 -9.61 1.74 15.80
CA LEU A 276 -10.82 2.32 15.23
C LEU A 276 -11.26 1.61 13.94
N LEU A 277 -10.31 1.23 13.07
CA LEU A 277 -10.59 0.41 11.89
C LEU A 277 -11.27 -0.92 12.29
N LYS A 278 -10.72 -1.62 13.27
CA LYS A 278 -11.33 -2.87 13.78
C LYS A 278 -12.71 -2.62 14.39
N LYS A 279 -12.86 -1.57 15.18
CA LYS A 279 -14.12 -1.24 15.85
C LYS A 279 -15.25 -0.96 14.84
N HIS A 280 -14.98 -0.20 13.79
CA HIS A 280 -16.00 0.31 12.89
C HIS A 280 -16.17 -0.52 11.61
N PHE A 281 -15.10 -1.13 11.09
CA PHE A 281 -15.13 -1.77 9.77
C PHE A 281 -14.91 -3.28 9.78
N MET A 282 -14.38 -3.85 10.88
CA MET A 282 -14.11 -5.29 10.90
C MET A 282 -15.39 -6.12 10.83
N GLN A 283 -15.43 -7.04 9.88
CA GLN A 283 -16.41 -8.11 9.78
C GLN A 283 -15.72 -9.44 10.15
N ARG A 284 -16.41 -10.31 10.91
CA ARG A 284 -15.89 -11.62 11.32
C ARG A 284 -16.57 -12.80 10.62
N SER A 285 -17.82 -12.62 10.17
CA SER A 285 -18.63 -13.69 9.59
C SER A 285 -19.42 -13.15 8.38
N PRO A 286 -19.64 -13.94 7.31
CA PRO A 286 -19.16 -15.31 7.11
C PRO A 286 -17.65 -15.39 6.83
N PHE A 287 -17.02 -14.30 6.37
CA PHE A 287 -15.57 -14.17 6.16
C PHE A 287 -15.04 -13.00 6.97
N ALA A 288 -13.82 -13.14 7.48
CA ALA A 288 -13.14 -12.04 8.14
C ALA A 288 -12.62 -11.03 7.11
N GLY A 289 -12.80 -9.75 7.36
CA GLY A 289 -12.32 -8.71 6.45
C GLY A 289 -12.77 -7.33 6.88
N ILE A 290 -12.45 -6.34 6.05
CA ILE A 290 -12.83 -4.95 6.24
C ILE A 290 -14.03 -4.64 5.34
N ARG A 291 -15.10 -4.10 5.94
CA ARG A 291 -16.24 -3.56 5.20
C ARG A 291 -15.84 -2.26 4.51
N GLU A 292 -16.40 -1.99 3.34
CA GLU A 292 -16.16 -0.69 2.70
C GLU A 292 -16.89 0.46 3.41
N TYR A 293 -18.09 0.20 3.94
CA TYR A 293 -18.90 1.18 4.63
C TYR A 293 -19.21 0.72 6.06
N TYR A 294 -19.11 1.62 7.06
CA TYR A 294 -19.43 1.30 8.44
C TYR A 294 -20.91 1.56 8.78
N ASP A 295 -21.53 2.50 8.09
CA ASP A 295 -22.89 3.03 8.33
C ASP A 295 -23.98 2.30 7.56
N ARG A 296 -23.63 1.46 6.59
CA ARG A 296 -24.58 0.72 5.75
C ARG A 296 -24.04 -0.63 5.33
N THR A 297 -24.98 -1.52 4.93
CA THR A 297 -24.64 -2.81 4.31
C THR A 297 -24.54 -2.66 2.79
N CYS A 298 -23.53 -3.33 2.21
CA CYS A 298 -23.35 -3.43 0.76
C CYS A 298 -22.96 -4.87 0.41
N TRP A 299 -23.96 -5.74 0.29
CA TRP A 299 -23.72 -7.17 0.05
C TRP A 299 -23.05 -7.46 -1.29
N LEU A 300 -23.35 -6.67 -2.30
CA LEU A 300 -22.74 -6.74 -3.63
C LEU A 300 -22.65 -5.32 -4.19
N GLY A 301 -21.50 -4.92 -4.64
CA GLY A 301 -21.26 -3.59 -5.20
C GLY A 301 -19.95 -3.54 -5.97
N MET A 302 -19.69 -2.37 -6.55
CA MET A 302 -18.44 -2.04 -7.21
C MET A 302 -18.02 -0.64 -6.76
N ASP A 303 -16.77 -0.52 -6.38
CA ASP A 303 -16.13 0.76 -6.10
C ASP A 303 -14.72 0.69 -6.71
N ILE A 304 -14.26 1.75 -7.34
CA ILE A 304 -12.98 1.73 -8.06
C ILE A 304 -11.80 1.51 -7.11
N ASP A 305 -11.88 2.07 -5.91
CA ASP A 305 -10.80 2.03 -4.93
C ASP A 305 -10.81 0.74 -4.11
N SER A 306 -12.00 0.22 -3.82
CA SER A 306 -12.14 -1.03 -3.06
C SER A 306 -12.11 -2.28 -3.94
N GLY A 307 -12.40 -2.15 -5.23
CA GLY A 307 -12.72 -3.26 -6.12
C GLY A 307 -14.14 -3.79 -5.92
N PRO A 308 -14.45 -5.02 -6.35
CA PRO A 308 -15.78 -5.60 -6.22
C PRO A 308 -16.10 -5.91 -4.75
N ILE A 309 -17.09 -5.19 -4.19
CA ILE A 309 -17.57 -5.44 -2.82
C ILE A 309 -18.41 -6.71 -2.85
N ILE A 310 -18.03 -7.71 -2.04
CA ILE A 310 -18.74 -8.98 -1.90
C ILE A 310 -18.93 -9.28 -0.42
N PHE A 311 -20.16 -9.56 0.01
CA PHE A 311 -20.52 -9.77 1.42
C PHE A 311 -20.14 -8.61 2.34
N ASN A 312 -20.31 -7.37 1.89
CA ASN A 312 -19.87 -6.11 2.51
C ASN A 312 -18.34 -5.90 2.51
N LEU A 313 -17.55 -6.89 2.15
CA LEU A 313 -16.08 -6.81 2.24
C LEU A 313 -15.49 -6.04 1.07
N SER A 314 -14.57 -5.14 1.39
CA SER A 314 -13.67 -4.48 0.48
C SER A 314 -12.45 -5.36 0.26
N PRO A 315 -12.15 -5.82 -0.97
CA PRO A 315 -10.92 -6.56 -1.25
C PRO A 315 -9.66 -5.78 -0.91
N SER A 316 -9.55 -4.52 -1.35
CA SER A 316 -8.40 -3.67 -1.06
C SER A 316 -8.27 -3.37 0.43
N GLY A 317 -9.37 -2.97 1.10
CA GLY A 317 -9.39 -2.74 2.54
C GLY A 317 -8.99 -3.96 3.35
N THR A 318 -9.44 -5.16 2.93
CA THR A 318 -9.05 -6.42 3.55
C THR A 318 -7.57 -6.72 3.35
N ALA A 319 -7.02 -6.45 2.15
CA ALA A 319 -5.60 -6.61 1.86
C ALA A 319 -4.74 -5.62 2.66
N PHE A 320 -5.08 -4.32 2.67
CA PHE A 320 -4.34 -3.30 3.41
C PHE A 320 -4.34 -3.53 4.93
N ALA A 321 -5.45 -4.01 5.50
CA ALA A 321 -5.54 -4.29 6.94
C ALA A 321 -4.56 -5.39 7.40
N ILE A 322 -4.10 -6.26 6.49
CA ILE A 322 -3.03 -7.23 6.79
C ILE A 322 -1.77 -6.49 7.23
N GLY A 323 -1.46 -5.32 6.64
CA GLY A 323 -0.26 -4.54 6.92
C GLY A 323 -0.18 -4.06 8.36
N ALA A 324 -1.23 -3.40 8.85
CA ALA A 324 -1.29 -2.96 10.25
C ALA A 324 -1.36 -4.16 11.21
N ALA A 325 -2.17 -5.19 10.90
CA ALA A 325 -2.24 -6.40 11.71
C ALA A 325 -0.87 -7.11 11.82
N THR A 326 -0.09 -7.14 10.74
CA THR A 326 1.28 -7.70 10.71
C THR A 326 2.21 -6.88 11.60
N PHE A 327 2.19 -5.55 11.43
CA PHE A 327 3.06 -4.62 12.16
C PHE A 327 2.83 -4.66 13.68
N PHE A 328 1.57 -4.67 14.10
CA PHE A 328 1.19 -4.71 15.53
C PHE A 328 1.15 -6.13 16.13
N GLY A 329 1.50 -7.16 15.38
CA GLY A 329 1.52 -8.54 15.85
C GLY A 329 0.15 -9.14 16.17
N ASP A 330 -0.93 -8.59 15.59
CA ASP A 330 -2.29 -9.14 15.70
C ASP A 330 -2.44 -10.39 14.81
N THR A 331 -1.77 -11.45 15.24
CA THR A 331 -1.63 -12.70 14.47
C THR A 331 -2.96 -13.37 14.17
N ASP A 332 -3.93 -13.32 15.11
CA ASP A 332 -5.26 -13.92 14.88
C ASP A 332 -6.00 -13.20 13.74
N PHE A 333 -6.08 -11.87 13.80
CA PHE A 333 -6.77 -11.10 12.77
C PHE A 333 -6.03 -11.20 11.43
N ARG A 334 -4.71 -11.03 11.41
CA ARG A 334 -3.87 -11.22 10.21
C ARG A 334 -4.14 -12.57 9.52
N ASN A 335 -4.13 -13.67 10.28
CA ASN A 335 -4.36 -15.00 9.74
C ASN A 335 -5.77 -15.18 9.19
N ARG A 336 -6.77 -14.58 9.81
CA ARG A 336 -8.16 -14.57 9.29
C ARG A 336 -8.26 -13.81 7.97
N LEU A 337 -7.60 -12.64 7.86
CA LEU A 337 -7.55 -11.86 6.62
C LEU A 337 -6.86 -12.65 5.50
N LEU A 338 -5.70 -13.27 5.78
CA LEU A 338 -4.99 -14.12 4.81
C LEU A 338 -5.83 -15.32 4.35
N LYS A 339 -6.61 -15.95 5.26
CA LYS A 339 -7.54 -17.01 4.90
C LYS A 339 -8.66 -16.52 3.98
N THR A 340 -9.20 -15.33 4.23
CA THR A 340 -10.18 -14.72 3.33
C THR A 340 -9.57 -14.44 1.96
N GLY A 341 -8.35 -13.91 1.91
CA GLY A 341 -7.59 -13.73 0.68
C GLY A 341 -7.40 -15.04 -0.09
N GLU A 342 -7.09 -16.14 0.61
CA GLU A 342 -6.95 -17.46 0.01
C GLU A 342 -8.30 -18.02 -0.51
N VAL A 343 -9.40 -17.78 0.18
CA VAL A 343 -10.75 -18.14 -0.29
C VAL A 343 -11.09 -17.39 -1.57
N ALA A 344 -10.85 -16.09 -1.61
CA ALA A 344 -11.17 -15.24 -2.76
C ALA A 344 -10.19 -15.44 -3.93
N GLY A 345 -8.90 -15.42 -3.64
CA GLY A 345 -7.83 -15.38 -4.64
C GLY A 345 -7.37 -16.74 -5.14
N SER A 346 -7.40 -17.76 -4.30
CA SER A 346 -6.87 -19.12 -4.59
C SER A 346 -5.43 -19.13 -5.10
N THR A 347 -4.50 -19.50 -4.26
CA THR A 347 -3.08 -19.54 -4.64
C THR A 347 -2.81 -20.56 -5.74
N VAL A 348 -2.28 -20.10 -6.85
CA VAL A 348 -1.67 -20.89 -7.91
C VAL A 348 -0.21 -21.14 -7.53
N ARG A 349 0.21 -22.40 -7.52
CA ARG A 349 1.56 -22.82 -7.15
C ARG A 349 2.33 -23.25 -8.37
N GLY A 350 3.36 -22.49 -8.72
CA GLY A 350 4.35 -22.88 -9.74
C GLY A 350 5.55 -23.58 -9.13
N TRP A 351 6.56 -23.88 -9.96
CA TRP A 351 7.81 -24.49 -9.50
C TRP A 351 8.53 -23.64 -8.45
N ASN A 352 8.69 -22.36 -8.72
CA ASN A 352 9.38 -21.40 -7.85
C ASN A 352 8.58 -20.10 -7.65
N THR A 353 7.30 -20.11 -7.95
CA THR A 353 6.41 -18.95 -7.88
C THR A 353 5.08 -19.33 -7.26
N ASN A 354 4.52 -18.43 -6.46
CA ASN A 354 3.16 -18.49 -5.98
C ASN A 354 2.49 -17.15 -6.25
N HIS A 355 1.20 -17.17 -6.59
CA HIS A 355 0.40 -15.97 -6.76
C HIS A 355 -1.08 -16.30 -6.61
N TYR A 356 -1.90 -15.33 -6.32
CA TYR A 356 -3.36 -15.51 -6.41
C TYR A 356 -3.80 -15.58 -7.86
N LEU A 357 -4.78 -16.43 -8.17
CA LEU A 357 -5.35 -16.53 -9.51
C LEU A 357 -5.80 -15.17 -10.05
N LEU A 358 -6.32 -14.30 -9.17
CA LEU A 358 -6.73 -12.93 -9.50
C LEU A 358 -5.58 -11.99 -9.85
N ALA A 359 -4.32 -12.32 -9.54
CA ALA A 359 -3.16 -11.52 -9.93
C ALA A 359 -3.03 -11.35 -11.46
N ASN A 360 -3.55 -12.29 -12.23
CA ASN A 360 -3.62 -12.19 -13.69
C ASN A 360 -4.59 -11.10 -14.18
N MET A 361 -5.48 -10.61 -13.30
CA MET A 361 -6.43 -9.53 -13.60
C MET A 361 -6.03 -8.22 -12.94
N ALA A 362 -5.34 -8.27 -11.80
CA ALA A 362 -4.94 -7.12 -11.00
C ALA A 362 -3.63 -7.44 -10.26
N LEU A 363 -2.51 -7.30 -10.96
CA LEU A 363 -1.17 -7.58 -10.43
C LEU A 363 -0.87 -6.72 -9.19
N VAL A 364 -1.40 -5.50 -9.14
CA VAL A 364 -1.28 -4.58 -8.01
C VAL A 364 -1.77 -5.20 -6.69
N GLY A 365 -2.83 -6.00 -6.72
CA GLY A 365 -3.34 -6.68 -5.52
C GLY A 365 -2.36 -7.72 -4.94
N GLU A 366 -1.60 -8.40 -5.79
CA GLU A 366 -0.54 -9.32 -5.36
C GLU A 366 0.63 -8.55 -4.72
N ALA A 367 1.05 -7.42 -5.32
CA ALA A 367 2.11 -6.58 -4.78
C ALA A 367 1.72 -5.98 -3.42
N ILE A 368 0.50 -5.43 -3.30
CA ILE A 368 -0.08 -4.96 -2.03
C ILE A 368 -0.04 -6.07 -0.98
N THR A 369 -0.58 -7.26 -1.30
CA THR A 369 -0.66 -8.35 -0.33
C THR A 369 0.72 -8.77 0.16
N LEU A 370 1.73 -8.79 -0.71
CA LEU A 370 3.10 -9.13 -0.31
C LEU A 370 3.70 -8.05 0.61
N ALA A 371 3.54 -6.77 0.30
CA ALA A 371 3.99 -5.66 1.13
C ALA A 371 3.34 -5.70 2.53
N MET A 372 2.02 -5.86 2.57
CA MET A 372 1.26 -5.93 3.82
C MET A 372 1.64 -7.14 4.67
N ARG A 373 1.84 -8.28 4.04
CA ARG A 373 2.19 -9.54 4.70
C ARG A 373 3.57 -9.53 5.33
N THR A 374 4.47 -8.71 4.83
CA THR A 374 5.85 -8.58 5.29
C THR A 374 6.11 -7.32 6.12
N ASN A 375 5.08 -6.51 6.41
CA ASN A 375 5.26 -5.21 7.06
C ASN A 375 5.92 -5.33 8.44
N VAL A 376 7.10 -4.75 8.55
CA VAL A 376 7.93 -4.72 9.77
C VAL A 376 8.49 -3.32 10.00
N PRO A 377 8.84 -2.96 11.25
CA PRO A 377 9.53 -1.71 11.52
C PRO A 377 10.85 -1.61 10.75
N TRP A 378 11.05 -0.51 10.01
CA TRP A 378 12.30 -0.26 9.27
C TRP A 378 13.40 0.27 10.18
N HIS A 379 13.04 0.90 11.31
CA HIS A 379 13.95 1.52 12.26
C HIS A 379 13.57 1.14 13.69
N ASN A 380 14.57 0.92 14.53
CA ASN A 380 14.39 0.67 15.95
C ASN A 380 14.57 1.98 16.73
N GLU A 381 13.52 2.52 17.31
CA GLU A 381 13.56 3.74 18.14
C GLU A 381 14.34 3.58 19.45
N THR A 382 14.76 2.37 19.82
CA THR A 382 15.51 2.07 21.05
C THR A 382 16.94 2.65 21.08
N ASN A 383 17.44 3.23 19.99
CA ASN A 383 18.79 3.81 19.90
C ASN A 383 18.87 5.33 20.09
N GLU A 384 17.76 6.04 20.34
CA GLU A 384 17.79 7.50 20.56
C GLU A 384 18.27 7.93 21.97
N ASN A 385 18.58 6.98 22.88
CA ASN A 385 19.04 7.23 24.24
C ASN A 385 20.47 6.71 24.51
N LYS A 386 21.37 6.80 23.53
CA LYS A 386 22.80 6.56 23.79
C LYS A 386 23.67 7.68 23.30
#